data_a2afa5a1cc50545a57cb14ad81d4d246
#
_entry.id   a2afa5a1cc50545a57cb14ad81d4d246
#
_cell.length_a   1.000
_cell.length_b   1.000
_cell.length_c   1.000
_cell.angle_alpha   90.00
_cell.angle_beta   90.00
_cell.angle_gamma   90.00
#
_symmetry.space_group_name_H-M   'P 1'
#
loop_
_entity.id
_entity.type
_entity.pdbx_description
1 polymer ?
#
loop_
_entity_poly.entity_id
_entity_poly.type
_entity_poly.pdbx_seq_one_letter_code
_entity_poly.pdbx_strand_id
1 'polypeptide(L)'
;MKRRLLSILCLLICLSIFAIDNKFLHQLAYIKTSQAYSIRFAEDLVYANNQNYIWVYSIFNAWQPKMEAAFFSPNPIEDIETLTGKYLYVASNEPTNQVILIDSLYTGSRIFFPQTIVGDKLTREGSILYVADRYRGIDIIDLGGGSTRELLSTFSEKWGIKDFVASYPYIFALNDFGLVAVDITDQSYPVSLGVNYELIDATCLAKNGNTIWIGAGKNLLAFNVYEPKKPTLISQIRMTNEILSLDIKDNRLFIVLGRGGVKIVDVTNPLKTEDLNNIFLTIPVYDLDVANDYIFLGLGKEGWMIYEYR
;
A
#
# COMPACT_ATOMS: atom_id res chain seq x y z
N MET A 1 -24.75 -43.29 -25.32
CA MET A 1 -23.57 -42.51 -25.66
C MET A 1 -23.84 -41.01 -25.78
N LYS A 2 -24.83 -40.46 -25.06
CA LYS A 2 -25.20 -38.99 -25.08
C LYS A 2 -25.17 -38.29 -23.73
N ARG A 3 -24.56 -38.89 -22.69
CA ARG A 3 -24.50 -38.28 -21.33
C ARG A 3 -23.10 -37.88 -20.86
N ARG A 4 -22.05 -38.04 -21.67
CA ARG A 4 -20.66 -37.64 -21.31
C ARG A 4 -20.16 -36.38 -22.04
N LEU A 5 -20.94 -35.76 -22.91
CA LEU A 5 -20.56 -34.52 -23.59
C LEU A 5 -21.05 -33.25 -22.86
N LEU A 6 -21.97 -33.39 -21.90
CA LEU A 6 -22.50 -32.22 -21.18
C LEU A 6 -21.68 -31.81 -19.95
N SER A 7 -20.82 -32.70 -19.43
CA SER A 7 -19.98 -32.42 -18.25
C SER A 7 -18.64 -31.77 -18.59
N ILE A 8 -18.23 -31.73 -19.84
CA ILE A 8 -16.99 -31.07 -20.28
C ILE A 8 -17.28 -29.61 -20.69
N LEU A 9 -18.53 -29.31 -21.07
CA LEU A 9 -18.93 -27.93 -21.44
C LEU A 9 -19.19 -27.03 -20.24
N CYS A 10 -19.50 -27.58 -19.05
CA CYS A 10 -19.64 -26.79 -17.80
C CYS A 10 -18.34 -26.45 -17.09
N LEU A 11 -17.22 -27.09 -17.43
CA LEU A 11 -15.92 -26.81 -16.81
C LEU A 11 -15.15 -25.72 -17.55
N LEU A 12 -15.61 -25.28 -18.72
CA LEU A 12 -15.00 -24.21 -19.52
C LEU A 12 -15.72 -22.85 -19.37
N ILE A 13 -16.82 -22.79 -18.62
CA ILE A 13 -17.61 -21.54 -18.45
C ILE A 13 -17.26 -20.78 -17.16
N CYS A 14 -16.38 -21.30 -16.30
CA CYS A 14 -15.98 -20.62 -15.06
C CYS A 14 -14.69 -19.80 -15.16
N LEU A 15 -14.20 -19.46 -16.34
CA LEU A 15 -13.00 -18.64 -16.53
C LEU A 15 -13.17 -17.55 -17.60
N SER A 16 -14.38 -17.05 -17.80
CA SER A 16 -14.51 -15.76 -18.46
C SER A 16 -14.35 -14.64 -17.42
N ILE A 17 -13.13 -14.41 -16.97
CA ILE A 17 -12.72 -13.07 -16.58
C ILE A 17 -12.87 -12.27 -17.86
N PHE A 18 -13.90 -11.44 -17.96
CA PHE A 18 -14.01 -10.43 -19.01
C PHE A 18 -12.92 -9.39 -18.76
N ALA A 19 -11.69 -9.71 -19.15
CA ALA A 19 -10.75 -8.68 -19.55
C ALA A 19 -11.38 -8.08 -20.82
N ILE A 20 -12.01 -6.92 -20.70
CA ILE A 20 -12.19 -6.05 -21.87
C ILE A 20 -10.76 -5.81 -22.33
N ASP A 21 -10.50 -6.21 -23.57
CA ASP A 21 -9.17 -6.15 -24.20
C ASP A 21 -8.75 -4.68 -24.36
N ASN A 22 -8.33 -4.10 -23.24
CA ASN A 22 -7.75 -2.78 -23.19
C ASN A 22 -6.28 -2.95 -23.57
N LYS A 23 -5.86 -2.32 -24.66
CA LYS A 23 -4.54 -2.40 -25.29
C LYS A 23 -3.34 -2.19 -24.35
N PHE A 24 -3.57 -1.99 -23.06
CA PHE A 24 -2.60 -1.56 -22.08
C PHE A 24 -2.55 -2.39 -20.79
N LEU A 25 -3.37 -3.45 -20.67
CA LEU A 25 -3.51 -4.18 -19.42
C LEU A 25 -3.60 -5.69 -19.67
N HIS A 26 -2.59 -6.45 -19.24
CA HIS A 26 -2.54 -7.90 -19.36
C HIS A 26 -2.32 -8.58 -18.02
N GLN A 27 -3.20 -9.54 -17.66
CA GLN A 27 -2.92 -10.41 -16.53
C GLN A 27 -1.80 -11.38 -16.90
N LEU A 28 -0.69 -11.34 -16.15
CA LEU A 28 0.47 -12.22 -16.34
C LEU A 28 0.39 -13.48 -15.49
N ALA A 29 0.06 -13.33 -14.21
CA ALA A 29 0.05 -14.45 -13.28
C ALA A 29 -1.07 -14.34 -12.23
N TYR A 30 -1.49 -15.49 -11.70
CA TYR A 30 -2.38 -15.62 -10.56
C TYR A 30 -1.87 -16.69 -9.61
N ILE A 31 -1.42 -16.29 -8.43
CA ILE A 31 -0.82 -17.16 -7.41
C ILE A 31 -1.83 -17.40 -6.29
N LYS A 32 -2.35 -18.64 -6.19
CA LYS A 32 -3.35 -19.06 -5.21
C LYS A 32 -2.76 -19.68 -3.95
N THR A 33 -1.46 -19.96 -3.95
CA THR A 33 -0.82 -20.76 -2.89
C THR A 33 -0.48 -19.97 -1.63
N SER A 34 -0.51 -18.63 -1.71
CA SER A 34 -0.22 -17.74 -0.58
C SER A 34 -1.27 -16.65 -0.49
N GLN A 35 -1.70 -16.36 0.73
CA GLN A 35 -2.65 -15.29 1.01
C GLN A 35 -1.96 -13.93 0.92
N ALA A 36 -2.64 -12.90 0.43
CA ALA A 36 -2.10 -11.56 0.31
C ALA A 36 -3.15 -10.51 0.69
N TYR A 37 -3.11 -10.05 1.93
CA TYR A 37 -3.90 -8.92 2.41
C TYR A 37 -3.17 -7.60 2.25
N SER A 38 -1.84 -7.64 2.24
CA SER A 38 -0.97 -6.57 1.79
C SER A 38 0.07 -7.13 0.82
N ILE A 39 0.53 -6.33 -0.10
CA ILE A 39 1.48 -6.71 -1.14
C ILE A 39 2.45 -5.55 -1.40
N ARG A 40 3.73 -5.86 -1.52
CA ARG A 40 4.79 -4.89 -1.86
C ARG A 40 5.75 -5.48 -2.85
N PHE A 41 6.28 -4.63 -3.68
CA PHE A 41 7.31 -4.98 -4.65
C PHE A 41 8.59 -4.19 -4.40
N ALA A 42 9.73 -4.86 -4.45
CA ALA A 42 11.04 -4.22 -4.48
C ALA A 42 12.06 -5.14 -5.19
N GLU A 43 12.85 -4.59 -6.08
CA GLU A 43 14.02 -5.25 -6.72
C GLU A 43 13.72 -6.66 -7.25
N ASP A 44 12.74 -6.84 -8.11
CA ASP A 44 12.31 -8.14 -8.68
C ASP A 44 11.72 -9.14 -7.67
N LEU A 45 11.43 -8.70 -6.45
CA LEU A 45 10.77 -9.51 -5.43
C LEU A 45 9.39 -8.95 -5.09
N VAL A 46 8.43 -9.85 -4.96
CA VAL A 46 7.10 -9.57 -4.42
C VAL A 46 7.00 -10.15 -3.02
N TYR A 47 6.58 -9.31 -2.09
CA TYR A 47 6.29 -9.66 -0.71
C TYR A 47 4.77 -9.66 -0.54
N ALA A 48 4.20 -10.83 -0.34
CA ALA A 48 2.78 -11.00 -0.08
C ALA A 48 2.59 -11.45 1.36
N ASN A 49 1.73 -10.81 2.13
CA ASN A 49 1.54 -11.20 3.52
C ASN A 49 0.07 -11.40 3.90
N ASN A 50 -0.11 -12.28 4.86
CA ASN A 50 -1.30 -12.33 5.71
C ASN A 50 -0.90 -11.94 7.14
N GLN A 51 -1.83 -12.16 8.08
CA GLN A 51 -1.58 -11.80 9.49
C GLN A 51 -0.32 -12.42 10.11
N ASN A 52 0.11 -13.61 9.63
CA ASN A 52 1.21 -14.34 10.29
C ASN A 52 2.33 -14.79 9.35
N TYR A 53 2.15 -14.70 8.06
CA TYR A 53 3.15 -15.12 7.09
C TYR A 53 3.46 -14.06 6.08
N ILE A 54 4.73 -13.98 5.69
CA ILE A 54 5.21 -13.23 4.55
C ILE A 54 5.83 -14.23 3.57
N TRP A 55 5.29 -14.26 2.37
CA TRP A 55 5.83 -15.03 1.25
C TRP A 55 6.59 -14.13 0.31
N VAL A 56 7.77 -14.56 -0.08
CA VAL A 56 8.65 -13.84 -0.99
C VAL A 56 8.73 -14.58 -2.31
N TYR A 57 8.39 -13.89 -3.38
CA TYR A 57 8.43 -14.43 -4.72
C TYR A 57 9.39 -13.63 -5.60
N SER A 58 10.26 -14.31 -6.32
CA SER A 58 10.99 -13.71 -7.45
C SER A 58 10.05 -13.61 -8.65
N ILE A 59 10.06 -12.45 -9.31
CA ILE A 59 9.37 -12.18 -10.56
C ILE A 59 10.32 -11.93 -11.72
N PHE A 60 11.54 -12.49 -11.65
CA PHE A 60 12.44 -12.48 -12.80
C PHE A 60 11.73 -12.96 -14.09
N ASN A 61 10.77 -13.89 -13.92
CA ASN A 61 9.78 -14.21 -14.93
C ASN A 61 8.39 -13.92 -14.35
N ALA A 62 7.79 -12.77 -14.68
CA ALA A 62 6.51 -12.33 -14.17
C ALA A 62 5.32 -13.24 -14.56
N TRP A 63 5.48 -14.07 -15.60
CA TRP A 63 4.48 -15.09 -15.97
C TRP A 63 4.50 -16.32 -15.06
N GLN A 64 5.64 -16.57 -14.40
CA GLN A 64 5.86 -17.72 -13.52
C GLN A 64 6.63 -17.30 -12.27
N PRO A 65 6.02 -16.53 -11.37
CA PRO A 65 6.65 -16.16 -10.10
C PRO A 65 7.08 -17.39 -9.32
N LYS A 66 8.30 -17.35 -8.79
CA LYS A 66 8.88 -18.44 -8.03
C LYS A 66 8.97 -18.06 -6.56
N MET A 67 8.39 -18.89 -5.68
CA MET A 67 8.54 -18.71 -4.24
C MET A 67 9.99 -18.97 -3.83
N GLU A 68 10.62 -17.98 -3.21
CA GLU A 68 12.00 -18.05 -2.73
C GLU A 68 12.07 -18.26 -1.22
N ALA A 69 11.12 -17.69 -0.46
CA ALA A 69 11.10 -17.79 0.99
C ALA A 69 9.69 -17.63 1.55
N ALA A 70 9.52 -18.10 2.80
CA ALA A 70 8.34 -17.82 3.62
C ALA A 70 8.78 -17.58 5.06
N PHE A 71 8.28 -16.50 5.67
CA PHE A 71 8.60 -16.11 7.03
C PHE A 71 7.35 -16.14 7.91
N PHE A 72 7.44 -16.79 9.05
CA PHE A 72 6.38 -16.75 10.04
C PHE A 72 6.61 -15.58 11.02
N SER A 73 5.59 -14.78 11.27
CA SER A 73 5.57 -13.80 12.35
C SER A 73 4.66 -14.31 13.48
N PRO A 74 5.13 -14.32 14.72
CA PRO A 74 4.29 -14.71 15.86
C PRO A 74 3.18 -13.70 16.14
N ASN A 75 3.33 -12.50 15.63
CA ASN A 75 2.41 -11.38 15.82
C ASN A 75 1.75 -10.99 14.50
N PRO A 76 0.51 -10.48 14.54
CA PRO A 76 -0.17 -10.03 13.34
C PRO A 76 0.64 -8.99 12.56
N ILE A 77 0.75 -9.20 11.26
CA ILE A 77 1.44 -8.30 10.34
C ILE A 77 0.40 -7.31 9.81
N GLU A 78 0.61 -6.03 10.05
CA GLU A 78 -0.26 -4.96 9.59
C GLU A 78 0.26 -4.35 8.27
N ASP A 79 1.57 -4.11 8.18
CA ASP A 79 2.18 -3.55 6.99
C ASP A 79 3.64 -4.01 6.84
N ILE A 80 4.16 -3.89 5.64
CA ILE A 80 5.55 -4.22 5.30
C ILE A 80 6.17 -3.13 4.42
N GLU A 81 7.46 -2.86 4.65
CA GLU A 81 8.24 -1.93 3.83
C GLU A 81 9.62 -2.53 3.56
N THR A 82 10.25 -2.16 2.48
CA THR A 82 11.53 -2.73 2.06
C THR A 82 12.63 -1.68 1.92
N LEU A 83 13.86 -2.08 2.19
CA LEU A 83 15.05 -1.30 1.88
C LEU A 83 16.04 -2.19 1.11
N THR A 84 16.34 -1.82 -0.13
CA THR A 84 17.39 -2.46 -0.97
C THR A 84 17.26 -3.97 -1.09
N GLY A 85 16.03 -4.53 -1.18
CA GLY A 85 15.81 -5.98 -1.34
C GLY A 85 16.43 -6.91 -0.28
N LYS A 86 17.19 -6.33 0.66
CA LYS A 86 17.90 -7.07 1.74
C LYS A 86 17.22 -6.96 3.08
N TYR A 87 16.43 -5.91 3.27
CA TYR A 87 15.82 -5.60 4.55
C TYR A 87 14.31 -5.47 4.37
N LEU A 88 13.58 -6.18 5.20
CA LEU A 88 12.13 -6.12 5.25
C LEU A 88 11.70 -5.64 6.64
N TYR A 89 11.07 -4.50 6.68
CA TYR A 89 10.47 -3.94 7.88
C TYR A 89 9.03 -4.43 7.99
N VAL A 90 8.64 -4.85 9.17
CA VAL A 90 7.32 -5.45 9.42
C VAL A 90 6.67 -4.68 10.56
N ALA A 91 5.58 -4.03 10.27
CA ALA A 91 4.73 -3.38 11.26
C ALA A 91 3.82 -4.41 11.93
N SER A 92 3.62 -4.25 13.22
CA SER A 92 2.73 -5.07 14.00
C SER A 92 2.16 -4.25 15.16
N ASN A 93 0.88 -4.46 15.46
CA ASN A 93 0.07 -3.61 16.34
C ASN A 93 -0.07 -4.15 17.78
N GLU A 94 0.70 -5.15 18.16
CA GLU A 94 0.62 -5.73 19.50
C GLU A 94 1.53 -4.99 20.50
N PRO A 95 1.17 -4.85 21.79
CA PRO A 95 1.91 -4.03 22.76
C PRO A 95 3.36 -4.47 23.03
N THR A 96 3.72 -5.69 22.64
CA THR A 96 5.07 -6.23 22.75
C THR A 96 5.82 -6.24 21.43
N ASN A 97 5.24 -5.67 20.40
CA ASN A 97 5.73 -5.78 19.05
C ASN A 97 6.74 -4.73 18.70
N GLN A 98 7.66 -5.17 17.93
CA GLN A 98 8.75 -4.40 17.37
C GLN A 98 8.62 -4.44 15.86
N VAL A 99 9.03 -3.38 15.20
CA VAL A 99 9.31 -3.48 13.77
C VAL A 99 10.43 -4.50 13.61
N ILE A 100 10.14 -5.62 12.96
CA ILE A 100 11.08 -6.72 12.78
C ILE A 100 11.84 -6.46 11.49
N LEU A 101 13.16 -6.38 11.59
CA LEU A 101 14.04 -6.34 10.45
C LEU A 101 14.45 -7.77 10.07
N ILE A 102 14.21 -8.16 8.85
CA ILE A 102 14.70 -9.41 8.29
C ILE A 102 16.00 -9.10 7.54
N ASP A 103 17.14 -9.37 8.15
CA ASP A 103 18.47 -8.97 7.69
C ASP A 103 18.92 -9.64 6.39
N SER A 104 18.28 -10.73 6.03
CA SER A 104 18.55 -11.40 4.76
C SER A 104 17.42 -12.37 4.45
N LEU A 105 16.92 -12.30 3.25
CA LEU A 105 15.91 -13.24 2.73
C LEU A 105 16.37 -14.71 2.82
N TYR A 106 17.68 -14.96 2.82
CA TYR A 106 18.27 -16.29 2.81
C TYR A 106 18.58 -16.85 4.22
N THR A 107 18.82 -15.99 5.21
CA THR A 107 19.20 -16.44 6.55
C THR A 107 18.06 -16.44 7.54
N GLY A 108 16.98 -15.71 7.25
CA GLY A 108 15.84 -15.55 8.16
C GLY A 108 16.21 -14.88 9.49
N SER A 109 17.40 -14.22 9.54
CA SER A 109 17.84 -13.53 10.74
C SER A 109 16.94 -12.36 11.05
N ARG A 110 16.44 -12.29 12.29
CA ARG A 110 15.59 -11.20 12.78
C ARG A 110 16.42 -10.28 13.63
N ILE A 111 16.43 -9.01 13.26
CA ILE A 111 17.01 -7.96 14.08
C ILE A 111 15.88 -7.12 14.64
N PHE A 112 15.83 -6.99 15.95
CA PHE A 112 14.82 -6.19 16.62
C PHE A 112 15.35 -4.76 16.77
N PHE A 113 14.50 -3.78 16.62
CA PHE A 113 14.83 -2.42 17.01
C PHE A 113 15.12 -2.38 18.51
N PRO A 114 16.09 -1.57 18.96
CA PRO A 114 16.45 -1.49 20.39
C PRO A 114 15.33 -0.93 21.27
N GLN A 115 14.34 -0.28 20.68
CA GLN A 115 13.17 0.28 21.36
C GLN A 115 11.91 -0.41 20.87
N THR A 116 10.90 -0.48 21.73
CA THR A 116 9.60 -1.00 21.35
C THR A 116 8.89 -0.03 20.42
N ILE A 117 8.96 -0.29 19.13
CA ILE A 117 8.29 0.46 18.08
C ILE A 117 7.09 -0.38 17.67
N VAL A 118 5.92 0.22 17.76
CA VAL A 118 4.64 -0.40 17.41
C VAL A 118 4.02 0.45 16.31
N GLY A 119 3.48 -0.16 15.28
CA GLY A 119 2.83 0.60 14.24
C GLY A 119 1.96 -0.24 13.31
N ASP A 120 0.98 0.43 12.72
CA ASP A 120 0.02 -0.13 11.77
C ASP A 120 0.47 0.09 10.33
N LYS A 121 1.25 1.14 10.08
CA LYS A 121 1.65 1.58 8.76
C LYS A 121 3.12 1.96 8.69
N LEU A 122 3.72 1.65 7.57
CA LEU A 122 5.11 1.98 7.26
C LEU A 122 5.20 2.81 5.97
N THR A 123 6.11 3.75 5.94
CA THR A 123 6.59 4.33 4.68
C THR A 123 8.05 4.73 4.83
N ARG A 124 8.76 4.80 3.74
CA ARG A 124 10.19 5.10 3.72
C ARG A 124 10.51 6.18 2.69
N GLU A 125 11.39 7.08 3.07
CA GLU A 125 11.97 8.04 2.15
C GLU A 125 13.50 8.07 2.36
N GLY A 126 14.25 7.60 1.38
CA GLY A 126 15.70 7.44 1.51
C GLY A 126 16.07 6.47 2.64
N SER A 127 16.87 6.93 3.61
CA SER A 127 17.26 6.16 4.80
C SER A 127 16.32 6.34 5.98
N ILE A 128 15.27 7.14 5.84
CA ILE A 128 14.34 7.41 6.94
C ILE A 128 13.12 6.49 6.80
N LEU A 129 12.85 5.74 7.86
CA LEU A 129 11.63 4.96 8.03
C LEU A 129 10.67 5.71 8.95
N TYR A 130 9.45 5.83 8.52
CA TYR A 130 8.35 6.38 9.29
C TYR A 130 7.41 5.24 9.68
N VAL A 131 7.09 5.15 10.97
CA VAL A 131 6.20 4.11 11.52
C VAL A 131 5.02 4.80 12.18
N ALA A 132 3.85 4.69 11.58
CA ALA A 132 2.64 5.24 12.17
C ALA A 132 1.96 4.23 13.08
N ASP A 133 1.53 4.72 14.25
CA ASP A 133 0.75 3.99 15.24
C ASP A 133 -0.59 4.68 15.44
N ARG A 134 -1.64 3.90 15.44
CA ARG A 134 -3.01 4.36 15.61
C ARG A 134 -3.26 5.14 16.90
N TYR A 135 -2.42 4.98 17.92
CA TYR A 135 -2.63 5.54 19.26
C TYR A 135 -1.55 6.52 19.70
N ARG A 136 -0.37 6.51 19.06
CA ARG A 136 0.79 7.28 19.51
C ARG A 136 1.21 8.38 18.55
N GLY A 137 1.04 8.16 17.25
CA GLY A 137 1.47 9.07 16.20
C GLY A 137 2.48 8.44 15.25
N ILE A 138 3.58 9.12 14.93
CA ILE A 138 4.55 8.66 13.93
C ILE A 138 5.95 8.68 14.54
N ASP A 139 6.59 7.52 14.56
CA ASP A 139 8.01 7.37 14.89
C ASP A 139 8.86 7.65 13.64
N ILE A 140 9.91 8.46 13.77
CA ILE A 140 10.86 8.81 12.72
C ILE A 140 12.18 8.16 13.03
N ILE A 141 12.65 7.27 12.17
CA ILE A 141 13.78 6.39 12.43
C ILE A 141 14.81 6.53 11.32
N ASP A 142 16.05 6.84 11.67
CA ASP A 142 17.17 6.76 10.74
C ASP A 142 17.68 5.32 10.65
N LEU A 143 17.67 4.78 9.46
CA LEU A 143 18.14 3.43 9.16
C LEU A 143 19.66 3.36 8.92
N GLY A 144 20.33 4.52 8.78
CA GLY A 144 21.77 4.67 8.69
C GLY A 144 22.46 3.62 7.82
N GLY A 145 22.27 3.54 6.57
CA GLY A 145 22.94 2.57 5.69
C GLY A 145 22.77 1.07 6.07
N GLY A 146 21.87 0.74 7.00
CA GLY A 146 21.43 -0.62 7.29
C GLY A 146 21.94 -1.28 8.58
N SER A 147 23.00 -0.77 9.21
CA SER A 147 23.56 -1.38 10.44
C SER A 147 23.21 -0.65 11.73
N THR A 148 22.98 0.63 11.65
CA THR A 148 22.55 1.47 12.78
C THR A 148 21.11 1.91 12.56
N ARG A 149 20.33 1.92 13.62
CA ARG A 149 18.93 2.34 13.62
C ARG A 149 18.72 3.22 14.81
N GLU A 150 18.37 4.46 14.54
CA GLU A 150 18.20 5.46 15.58
C GLU A 150 16.78 6.03 15.50
N LEU A 151 16.06 5.98 16.62
CA LEU A 151 14.83 6.74 16.76
C LEU A 151 15.21 8.21 16.90
N LEU A 152 14.96 9.00 15.86
CA LEU A 152 15.23 10.42 15.86
C LEU A 152 14.22 11.17 16.72
N SER A 153 12.94 10.83 16.54
CA SER A 153 11.85 11.46 17.28
C SER A 153 10.55 10.67 17.13
N THR A 154 9.56 11.05 17.94
CA THR A 154 8.17 10.63 17.80
C THR A 154 7.29 11.86 17.66
N PHE A 155 6.61 12.00 16.53
CA PHE A 155 5.52 12.94 16.40
C PHE A 155 4.29 12.39 17.10
N SER A 156 3.96 12.94 18.28
CA SER A 156 2.82 12.49 19.07
C SER A 156 1.53 13.10 18.55
N GLU A 157 0.60 12.26 18.13
CA GLU A 157 -0.72 12.66 17.68
C GLU A 157 -1.80 11.92 18.50
N LYS A 158 -2.66 12.68 19.16
CA LYS A 158 -3.66 12.13 20.09
C LYS A 158 -4.79 11.35 19.41
N TRP A 159 -4.96 11.56 18.12
CA TRP A 159 -6.15 11.11 17.39
C TRP A 159 -5.89 9.92 16.47
N GLY A 160 -4.76 9.30 16.67
CA GLY A 160 -4.33 8.16 15.87
C GLY A 160 -4.02 8.50 14.42
N ILE A 161 -3.26 7.62 13.77
CA ILE A 161 -2.95 7.76 12.36
C ILE A 161 -3.58 6.57 11.61
N LYS A 162 -4.44 6.86 10.63
CA LYS A 162 -5.09 5.85 9.80
C LYS A 162 -4.25 5.51 8.59
N ASP A 163 -3.68 6.53 7.97
CA ASP A 163 -2.80 6.40 6.82
C ASP A 163 -1.95 7.67 6.69
N PHE A 164 -0.80 7.59 6.02
CA PHE A 164 0.06 8.74 5.85
C PHE A 164 1.01 8.59 4.66
N VAL A 165 1.53 9.70 4.19
CA VAL A 165 2.63 9.76 3.22
C VAL A 165 3.70 10.72 3.74
N ALA A 166 4.96 10.28 3.73
CA ALA A 166 6.10 11.14 3.91
C ALA A 166 6.55 11.69 2.55
N SER A 167 6.83 12.98 2.51
CA SER A 167 7.37 13.68 1.36
C SER A 167 8.12 14.91 1.87
N TYR A 168 9.39 14.74 2.14
CA TYR A 168 10.23 15.80 2.74
C TYR A 168 10.02 17.14 2.05
N PRO A 169 9.86 18.25 2.81
CA PRO A 169 9.99 18.34 4.26
C PRO A 169 8.69 18.17 5.07
N TYR A 170 7.70 17.44 4.54
CA TYR A 170 6.41 17.27 5.22
C TYR A 170 5.98 15.81 5.32
N ILE A 171 5.22 15.52 6.37
CA ILE A 171 4.34 14.33 6.44
C ILE A 171 2.91 14.83 6.31
N PHE A 172 2.11 14.13 5.51
CA PHE A 172 0.67 14.32 5.45
C PHE A 172 0.00 13.04 5.96
N ALA A 173 -0.83 13.17 6.97
CA ALA A 173 -1.44 12.04 7.63
C ALA A 173 -2.96 12.21 7.77
N LEU A 174 -3.67 11.12 7.74
CA LEU A 174 -5.09 11.05 8.08
C LEU A 174 -5.23 10.59 9.54
N ASN A 175 -5.99 11.34 10.32
CA ASN A 175 -6.43 10.96 11.65
C ASN A 175 -7.96 10.88 11.72
N ASP A 176 -8.52 10.75 12.93
CA ASP A 176 -9.97 10.67 13.11
C ASP A 176 -10.73 11.98 12.76
N PHE A 177 -10.03 13.10 12.68
CA PHE A 177 -10.62 14.42 12.40
C PHE A 177 -10.35 14.92 11.00
N GLY A 178 -9.31 14.42 10.32
CA GLY A 178 -9.02 14.87 8.98
C GLY A 178 -7.58 14.75 8.54
N LEU A 179 -7.17 15.65 7.67
CA LEU A 179 -5.83 15.73 7.12
C LEU A 179 -4.93 16.59 8.01
N VAL A 180 -3.88 16.01 8.54
CA VAL A 180 -2.83 16.67 9.33
C VAL A 180 -1.59 16.85 8.46
N ALA A 181 -1.00 18.03 8.48
CA ALA A 181 0.33 18.28 7.94
C ALA A 181 1.34 18.45 9.08
N VAL A 182 2.49 17.81 8.94
CA VAL A 182 3.59 17.87 9.91
C VAL A 182 4.84 18.35 9.18
N ASP A 183 5.47 19.38 9.71
CA ASP A 183 6.78 19.85 9.25
C ASP A 183 7.87 18.98 9.88
N ILE A 184 8.66 18.34 9.04
CA ILE A 184 9.80 17.49 9.39
C ILE A 184 11.11 18.03 8.82
N THR A 185 11.19 19.34 8.58
CA THR A 185 12.43 19.99 8.16
C THR A 185 13.57 19.67 9.14
N ASP A 186 13.25 19.65 10.42
CA ASP A 186 14.08 19.04 11.46
C ASP A 186 13.40 17.74 11.92
N GLN A 187 13.93 16.60 11.51
CA GLN A 187 13.39 15.29 11.82
C GLN A 187 13.49 14.92 13.31
N SER A 188 14.33 15.62 14.07
CA SER A 188 14.42 15.47 15.53
C SER A 188 13.34 16.26 16.28
N TYR A 189 12.69 17.22 15.59
CA TYR A 189 11.68 18.11 16.16
C TYR A 189 10.50 18.32 15.18
N PRO A 190 9.70 17.28 14.90
CA PRO A 190 8.55 17.40 14.02
C PRO A 190 7.51 18.35 14.61
N VAL A 191 6.95 19.23 13.78
CA VAL A 191 6.00 20.25 14.21
C VAL A 191 4.69 20.10 13.48
N SER A 192 3.58 19.93 14.23
CA SER A 192 2.24 19.95 13.64
C SER A 192 1.93 21.32 13.05
N LEU A 193 1.46 21.33 11.83
CA LEU A 193 0.93 22.51 11.15
C LEU A 193 -0.58 22.67 11.34
N GLY A 194 -1.20 21.73 12.08
CA GLY A 194 -2.61 21.70 12.43
C GLY A 194 -3.45 20.71 11.60
N VAL A 195 -4.65 20.45 12.07
CA VAL A 195 -5.67 19.67 11.33
C VAL A 195 -6.44 20.62 10.43
N ASN A 196 -6.44 20.35 9.14
CA ASN A 196 -6.94 21.30 8.16
C ASN A 196 -8.35 20.99 7.64
N TYR A 197 -8.88 19.79 7.90
CA TYR A 197 -10.18 19.39 7.39
C TYR A 197 -10.83 18.27 8.21
N GLU A 198 -12.11 18.40 8.46
CA GLU A 198 -12.94 17.29 8.96
C GLU A 198 -13.27 16.37 7.78
N LEU A 199 -12.62 15.23 7.71
CA LEU A 199 -12.81 14.23 6.67
C LEU A 199 -13.40 12.96 7.29
N ILE A 200 -14.72 12.89 7.33
CA ILE A 200 -15.44 11.71 7.80
C ILE A 200 -15.15 10.56 6.80
N ASP A 201 -14.90 9.38 7.32
CA ASP A 201 -14.65 8.14 6.56
C ASP A 201 -13.39 8.15 5.66
N ALA A 202 -12.45 9.09 5.87
CA ALA A 202 -11.14 9.04 5.20
C ALA A 202 -10.32 7.87 5.75
N THR A 203 -9.81 7.03 4.84
CA THR A 203 -9.11 5.79 5.21
C THR A 203 -7.76 5.61 4.55
N CYS A 204 -7.54 6.20 3.37
CA CYS A 204 -6.30 6.07 2.61
C CYS A 204 -5.97 7.35 1.86
N LEU A 205 -4.69 7.54 1.60
CA LEU A 205 -4.22 8.69 0.83
C LEU A 205 -3.03 8.33 -0.06
N ALA A 206 -2.86 9.11 -1.15
CA ALA A 206 -1.69 9.06 -2.01
C ALA A 206 -1.31 10.49 -2.45
N LYS A 207 -0.02 10.74 -2.67
CA LYS A 207 0.47 12.08 -3.01
C LYS A 207 1.19 12.09 -4.35
N ASN A 208 0.87 13.07 -5.18
CA ASN A 208 1.60 13.38 -6.39
C ASN A 208 1.85 14.90 -6.50
N GLY A 209 3.11 15.29 -6.51
CA GLY A 209 3.48 16.70 -6.50
C GLY A 209 2.82 17.45 -5.34
N ASN A 210 2.06 18.50 -5.64
CA ASN A 210 1.33 19.30 -4.67
C ASN A 210 -0.13 18.85 -4.48
N THR A 211 -0.49 17.68 -4.97
CA THR A 211 -1.85 17.13 -4.82
C THR A 211 -1.82 15.90 -3.91
N ILE A 212 -2.70 15.88 -2.91
CA ILE A 212 -3.02 14.69 -2.12
C ILE A 212 -4.39 14.18 -2.56
N TRP A 213 -4.43 12.91 -2.89
CA TRP A 213 -5.65 12.17 -3.16
C TRP A 213 -6.06 11.40 -1.92
N ILE A 214 -7.33 11.49 -1.55
CA ILE A 214 -7.87 10.89 -0.32
C ILE A 214 -9.09 10.06 -0.66
N GLY A 215 -9.08 8.80 -0.21
CA GLY A 215 -10.25 7.94 -0.20
C GLY A 215 -11.06 8.16 1.07
N ALA A 216 -12.31 8.65 0.92
CA ALA A 216 -13.25 8.86 2.01
C ALA A 216 -14.59 8.17 1.71
N GLY A 217 -14.76 6.95 2.21
CA GLY A 217 -15.84 6.07 1.82
C GLY A 217 -15.86 5.87 0.29
N LYS A 218 -16.92 6.34 -0.37
CA LYS A 218 -17.02 6.31 -1.84
C LYS A 218 -16.51 7.56 -2.55
N ASN A 219 -15.99 8.54 -1.82
CA ASN A 219 -15.53 9.78 -2.41
C ASN A 219 -14.01 9.77 -2.57
N LEU A 220 -13.55 10.05 -3.76
CA LEU A 220 -12.16 10.40 -4.05
C LEU A 220 -12.05 11.92 -4.00
N LEU A 221 -11.23 12.43 -3.11
CA LEU A 221 -11.01 13.85 -2.90
C LEU A 221 -9.59 14.22 -3.34
N ALA A 222 -9.44 15.36 -4.00
CA ALA A 222 -8.14 15.92 -4.34
C ALA A 222 -7.93 17.23 -3.58
N PHE A 223 -6.81 17.33 -2.85
CA PHE A 223 -6.42 18.54 -2.13
C PHE A 223 -5.12 19.10 -2.68
N ASN A 224 -5.08 20.42 -2.88
CA ASN A 224 -3.84 21.15 -3.10
C ASN A 224 -3.16 21.39 -1.75
N VAL A 225 -1.91 20.96 -1.63
CA VAL A 225 -1.07 21.11 -0.43
C VAL A 225 0.18 21.94 -0.69
N TYR A 226 0.15 22.81 -1.69
CA TYR A 226 1.24 23.78 -1.94
C TYR A 226 1.51 24.62 -0.69
N GLU A 227 0.46 25.01 0.02
CA GLU A 227 0.54 25.57 1.38
C GLU A 227 0.13 24.49 2.39
N PRO A 228 1.06 23.75 3.01
CA PRO A 228 0.72 22.62 3.87
C PRO A 228 -0.14 22.99 5.09
N LYS A 229 -0.02 24.22 5.57
CA LYS A 229 -0.87 24.76 6.67
C LYS A 229 -2.32 25.00 6.25
N LYS A 230 -2.60 25.06 4.96
CA LYS A 230 -3.93 25.40 4.43
C LYS A 230 -4.27 24.59 3.17
N PRO A 231 -4.41 23.27 3.28
CA PRO A 231 -4.87 22.45 2.16
C PRO A 231 -6.19 22.95 1.62
N THR A 232 -6.35 22.97 0.30
CA THR A 232 -7.59 23.39 -0.35
C THR A 232 -8.14 22.28 -1.22
N LEU A 233 -9.44 21.96 -1.06
CA LEU A 233 -10.12 20.98 -1.89
C LEU A 233 -10.16 21.47 -3.35
N ILE A 234 -9.63 20.65 -4.26
CA ILE A 234 -9.61 20.90 -5.71
C ILE A 234 -10.83 20.27 -6.38
N SER A 235 -11.05 18.97 -6.11
CA SER A 235 -12.10 18.19 -6.75
C SER A 235 -12.59 17.05 -5.86
N GLN A 236 -13.81 16.60 -6.15
CA GLN A 236 -14.42 15.44 -5.52
C GLN A 236 -15.09 14.59 -6.60
N ILE A 237 -14.77 13.29 -6.60
CA ILE A 237 -15.29 12.32 -7.55
C ILE A 237 -15.93 11.17 -6.75
N ARG A 238 -17.18 10.82 -7.10
CA ARG A 238 -17.87 9.71 -6.45
C ARG A 238 -17.60 8.41 -7.18
N MET A 239 -17.09 7.40 -6.44
CA MET A 239 -16.88 6.04 -6.92
C MET A 239 -18.14 5.17 -6.71
N THR A 240 -18.19 4.07 -7.42
CA THR A 240 -19.29 3.09 -7.29
C THR A 240 -19.23 2.33 -5.96
N ASN A 241 -18.01 2.03 -5.50
CA ASN A 241 -17.71 1.27 -4.28
C ASN A 241 -16.86 2.11 -3.32
N GLU A 242 -16.71 1.63 -2.10
CA GLU A 242 -15.78 2.19 -1.13
C GLU A 242 -14.34 2.06 -1.61
N ILE A 243 -13.56 3.10 -1.37
CA ILE A 243 -12.14 3.15 -1.67
C ILE A 243 -11.40 2.54 -0.48
N LEU A 244 -10.64 1.47 -0.75
CA LEU A 244 -9.91 0.74 0.29
C LEU A 244 -8.43 1.09 0.33
N SER A 245 -7.82 1.34 -0.83
CA SER A 245 -6.42 1.73 -0.95
C SER A 245 -6.21 2.60 -2.19
N LEU A 246 -5.17 3.41 -2.15
CA LEU A 246 -4.73 4.27 -3.24
C LEU A 246 -3.23 4.08 -3.43
N ASP A 247 -2.81 3.98 -4.68
CA ASP A 247 -1.41 4.11 -5.05
C ASP A 247 -1.29 5.01 -6.28
N ILE A 248 -0.13 5.65 -6.44
CA ILE A 248 0.06 6.62 -7.51
C ILE A 248 1.44 6.48 -8.14
N LYS A 249 1.46 6.41 -9.48
CA LYS A 249 2.67 6.36 -10.26
C LYS A 249 2.49 7.08 -11.59
N ASP A 250 3.45 7.90 -11.96
CA ASP A 250 3.51 8.58 -13.29
C ASP A 250 2.20 9.28 -13.66
N ASN A 251 1.62 10.06 -12.74
CA ASN A 251 0.32 10.72 -12.87
C ASN A 251 -0.86 9.77 -13.10
N ARG A 252 -0.72 8.49 -12.82
CA ARG A 252 -1.80 7.52 -12.80
C ARG A 252 -2.13 7.15 -11.37
N LEU A 253 -3.37 7.34 -10.98
CA LEU A 253 -3.89 6.94 -9.69
C LEU A 253 -4.59 5.60 -9.82
N PHE A 254 -4.19 4.65 -9.01
CA PHE A 254 -4.74 3.31 -8.90
C PHE A 254 -5.63 3.25 -7.68
N ILE A 255 -6.90 2.92 -7.86
CA ILE A 255 -7.93 3.01 -6.85
C ILE A 255 -8.50 1.62 -6.58
N VAL A 256 -8.25 1.08 -5.41
CA VAL A 256 -8.83 -0.21 -4.97
C VAL A 256 -10.26 0.02 -4.50
N LEU A 257 -11.19 -0.67 -5.12
CA LEU A 257 -12.63 -0.59 -4.86
C LEU A 257 -13.19 -1.89 -4.25
N GLY A 258 -12.36 -2.70 -3.60
CA GLY A 258 -12.75 -3.97 -3.04
C GLY A 258 -13.36 -4.91 -4.10
N ARG A 259 -14.64 -5.22 -3.98
CA ARG A 259 -15.38 -6.01 -4.97
C ARG A 259 -15.61 -5.28 -6.30
N GLY A 260 -15.33 -3.99 -6.36
CA GLY A 260 -15.33 -3.20 -7.60
C GLY A 260 -14.04 -3.37 -8.42
N GLY A 261 -13.06 -4.12 -7.91
CA GLY A 261 -11.76 -4.30 -8.55
C GLY A 261 -10.86 -3.09 -8.39
N VAL A 262 -10.14 -2.73 -9.45
CA VAL A 262 -9.24 -1.56 -9.45
C VAL A 262 -9.63 -0.62 -10.59
N LYS A 263 -9.75 0.67 -10.28
CA LYS A 263 -9.92 1.74 -11.28
C LYS A 263 -8.60 2.48 -11.45
N ILE A 264 -8.24 2.78 -12.69
CA ILE A 264 -7.03 3.52 -13.04
C ILE A 264 -7.46 4.82 -13.71
N VAL A 265 -6.98 5.94 -13.20
CA VAL A 265 -7.31 7.27 -13.70
C VAL A 265 -6.05 8.10 -13.94
N ASP A 266 -6.05 8.89 -15.01
CA ASP A 266 -5.06 9.94 -15.21
C ASP A 266 -5.38 11.13 -14.28
N VAL A 267 -4.38 11.54 -13.52
CA VAL A 267 -4.48 12.63 -12.55
C VAL A 267 -3.52 13.79 -12.86
N THR A 268 -3.05 13.87 -14.09
CA THR A 268 -2.22 15.00 -14.58
C THR A 268 -2.90 16.32 -14.31
N ASN A 269 -4.23 16.37 -14.50
CA ASN A 269 -5.05 17.51 -14.12
C ASN A 269 -6.03 17.11 -13.00
N PRO A 270 -5.79 17.49 -11.74
CA PRO A 270 -6.65 17.10 -10.63
C PRO A 270 -8.06 17.72 -10.67
N LEU A 271 -8.28 18.77 -11.48
CA LEU A 271 -9.61 19.33 -11.73
C LEU A 271 -10.42 18.50 -12.74
N LYS A 272 -9.75 17.75 -13.60
CA LYS A 272 -10.36 16.97 -14.67
C LYS A 272 -9.57 15.67 -14.85
N THR A 273 -9.87 14.70 -14.03
CA THR A 273 -9.29 13.35 -14.16
C THR A 273 -9.90 12.63 -15.36
N GLU A 274 -9.14 11.75 -15.99
CA GLU A 274 -9.59 10.93 -17.12
C GLU A 274 -9.54 9.44 -16.75
N ASP A 275 -10.63 8.73 -17.01
CA ASP A 275 -10.67 7.28 -16.84
C ASP A 275 -9.76 6.60 -17.86
N LEU A 276 -8.73 5.90 -17.40
CA LEU A 276 -7.82 5.17 -18.27
C LEU A 276 -8.25 3.70 -18.43
N ASN A 277 -8.51 3.03 -17.30
CA ASN A 277 -8.74 1.60 -17.31
C ASN A 277 -9.47 1.11 -16.05
N ASN A 278 -9.98 -0.15 -16.10
CA ASN A 278 -10.56 -0.84 -14.96
C ASN A 278 -10.14 -2.30 -14.98
N ILE A 279 -9.73 -2.84 -13.85
CA ILE A 279 -9.55 -4.28 -13.61
C ILE A 279 -10.80 -4.78 -12.88
N PHE A 280 -11.68 -5.46 -13.59
CA PHE A 280 -12.88 -6.05 -12.98
C PHE A 280 -12.57 -7.46 -12.49
N LEU A 281 -12.80 -7.69 -11.20
CA LEU A 281 -12.60 -9.00 -10.57
C LEU A 281 -13.87 -9.42 -9.83
N THR A 282 -14.14 -10.72 -9.83
CA THR A 282 -15.23 -11.31 -9.02
C THR A 282 -14.84 -11.50 -7.56
N ILE A 283 -13.55 -11.44 -7.27
CA ILE A 283 -12.94 -11.53 -5.94
C ILE A 283 -12.51 -10.14 -5.48
N PRO A 284 -12.63 -9.83 -4.16
CA PRO A 284 -12.25 -8.52 -3.67
C PRO A 284 -10.74 -8.30 -3.74
N VAL A 285 -10.34 -7.08 -4.09
CA VAL A 285 -8.97 -6.59 -3.95
C VAL A 285 -8.87 -5.88 -2.61
N TYR A 286 -7.83 -6.17 -1.85
CA TYR A 286 -7.59 -5.58 -0.52
C TYR A 286 -6.48 -4.54 -0.55
N ASP A 287 -5.43 -4.80 -1.31
CA ASP A 287 -4.27 -3.92 -1.43
C ASP A 287 -3.67 -4.02 -2.83
N LEU A 288 -2.90 -3.02 -3.21
CA LEU A 288 -2.12 -3.04 -4.44
C LEU A 288 -0.77 -2.34 -4.24
N ASP A 289 0.17 -2.71 -5.10
CA ASP A 289 1.42 -1.99 -5.28
C ASP A 289 1.71 -1.84 -6.77
N VAL A 290 2.27 -0.71 -7.16
CA VAL A 290 2.54 -0.41 -8.57
C VAL A 290 4.02 -0.08 -8.75
N ALA A 291 4.70 -0.92 -9.47
CA ALA A 291 6.13 -0.75 -9.73
C ALA A 291 6.51 -1.16 -11.16
N ASN A 292 7.43 -0.43 -11.75
CA ASN A 292 7.82 -0.59 -13.16
C ASN A 292 6.57 -0.52 -14.07
N ASP A 293 6.35 -1.56 -14.86
CA ASP A 293 5.17 -1.71 -15.73
C ASP A 293 4.16 -2.74 -15.16
N TYR A 294 4.20 -2.98 -13.84
CA TYR A 294 3.40 -4.01 -13.20
C TYR A 294 2.48 -3.43 -12.12
N ILE A 295 1.31 -4.04 -12.01
CA ILE A 295 0.36 -3.86 -10.91
C ILE A 295 0.28 -5.20 -10.17
N PHE A 296 0.57 -5.17 -8.90
CA PHE A 296 0.45 -6.31 -7.99
C PHE A 296 -0.82 -6.15 -7.17
N LEU A 297 -1.68 -7.16 -7.16
CA LEU A 297 -2.96 -7.12 -6.46
C LEU A 297 -3.02 -8.17 -5.37
N GLY A 298 -3.23 -7.73 -4.14
CA GLY A 298 -3.51 -8.58 -2.99
C GLY A 298 -5.00 -8.94 -2.91
N LEU A 299 -5.33 -10.23 -2.92
CA LEU A 299 -6.70 -10.76 -2.99
C LEU A 299 -7.10 -11.48 -1.70
N GLY A 300 -6.44 -11.17 -0.59
CA GLY A 300 -6.65 -11.80 0.71
C GLY A 300 -6.38 -13.31 0.63
N LYS A 301 -7.34 -14.12 1.09
CA LYS A 301 -7.23 -15.58 1.09
C LYS A 301 -7.21 -16.22 -0.30
N GLU A 302 -7.59 -15.50 -1.32
CA GLU A 302 -7.59 -16.00 -2.70
C GLU A 302 -6.21 -15.86 -3.38
N GLY A 303 -5.22 -15.25 -2.71
CA GLY A 303 -3.87 -15.12 -3.23
C GLY A 303 -3.55 -13.72 -3.77
N TRP A 304 -2.83 -13.67 -4.88
CA TRP A 304 -2.42 -12.41 -5.50
C TRP A 304 -2.26 -12.55 -7.02
N MET A 305 -2.31 -11.41 -7.72
CA MET A 305 -2.19 -11.33 -9.18
C MET A 305 -1.15 -10.33 -9.62
N ILE A 306 -0.61 -10.54 -10.82
CA ILE A 306 0.22 -9.58 -11.55
C ILE A 306 -0.49 -9.18 -12.83
N TYR A 307 -0.58 -7.89 -13.05
CA TYR A 307 -0.94 -7.30 -14.33
C TYR A 307 0.23 -6.49 -14.87
N GLU A 308 0.46 -6.60 -16.17
CA GLU A 308 1.29 -5.65 -16.92
C GLU A 308 0.39 -4.53 -17.43
N TYR A 309 0.84 -3.28 -17.30
CA TYR A 309 0.17 -2.12 -17.89
C TYR A 309 1.17 -1.30 -18.71
N ARG A 310 0.77 -0.85 -19.88
CA ARG A 310 1.60 -0.06 -20.81
C ARG A 310 0.90 1.22 -21.25
#